data_dd001d7afc960f60684d778aa7caaec8
#
_entry.id   dd001d7afc960f60684d778aa7caaec8
#
_cell.length_a   1.000
_cell.length_b   1.000
_cell.length_c   1.000
_cell.angle_alpha   90.00
_cell.angle_beta   90.00
_cell.angle_gamma   90.00
#
_symmetry.space_group_name_H-M   'P 1'
#
loop_
_entity.id
_entity.type
_entity.pdbx_description
1 polymer ?
#
loop_
_entity_poly.entity_id
_entity_poly.type
_entity_poly.pdbx_seq_one_letter_code
_entity_poly.pdbx_strand_id
1 'polypeptide(L)'
;MRLMRGLASPASTASAAFQARYGLQAVSFGNQLWVIGGNTGALTLPNDVWSSSNGQTWSQVTAAAAFPGRALHQSLAFAGRLWVIAGADSSSLLSDVWSSTGGITWTQATSSAAFTARSNHQALVFNNLMWVIGGGQ
;
A
#
# COMPACT_ATOMS: atom_id res chain seq x y z
N MET A 1 -3.73 -12.07 9.82
CA MET A 1 -3.95 -12.42 8.40
C MET A 1 -4.88 -13.61 8.27
N ARG A 2 -5.79 -13.56 7.32
CA ARG A 2 -6.79 -14.63 7.15
C ARG A 2 -6.96 -14.99 5.69
N LEU A 3 -6.93 -16.28 5.38
CA LEU A 3 -7.33 -16.83 4.09
C LEU A 3 -8.81 -17.17 4.16
N MET A 4 -9.62 -16.54 3.31
CA MET A 4 -11.08 -16.74 3.28
C MET A 4 -11.47 -17.59 2.08
N ARG A 5 -11.69 -18.87 2.32
CA ARG A 5 -12.34 -19.79 1.35
C ARG A 5 -13.79 -20.05 1.73
N GLY A 6 -14.23 -19.50 2.84
CA GLY A 6 -15.54 -19.60 3.42
C GLY A 6 -15.51 -18.84 4.74
N LEU A 7 -16.64 -18.79 5.43
CA LEU A 7 -16.78 -17.97 6.63
C LEU A 7 -15.94 -18.47 7.82
N ALA A 8 -15.52 -19.73 7.82
CA ALA A 8 -14.80 -20.36 8.93
C ALA A 8 -13.33 -20.66 8.59
N SER A 9 -12.76 -20.01 7.57
CA SER A 9 -11.35 -20.23 7.21
C SER A 9 -10.42 -19.77 8.34
N PRO A 10 -9.38 -20.56 8.70
CA PRO A 10 -8.43 -20.17 9.71
C PRO A 10 -7.53 -19.03 9.23
N ALA A 11 -6.82 -18.38 10.16
CA ALA A 11 -5.76 -17.46 9.82
C ALA A 11 -4.62 -18.22 9.12
N SER A 12 -4.01 -17.61 8.09
CA SER A 12 -2.83 -18.15 7.43
C SER A 12 -1.62 -18.09 8.34
N THR A 13 -1.53 -17.04 9.15
CA THR A 13 -0.54 -16.90 10.22
C THR A 13 -1.15 -16.08 11.35
N ALA A 14 -0.80 -16.43 12.59
CA ALA A 14 -1.20 -15.65 13.77
C ALA A 14 -0.28 -14.45 13.98
N SER A 15 0.93 -14.46 13.40
CA SER A 15 1.94 -13.42 13.60
C SER A 15 2.79 -13.29 12.33
N ALA A 16 2.45 -12.34 11.47
CA ALA A 16 3.26 -12.02 10.31
C ALA A 16 4.57 -11.33 10.75
N ALA A 17 5.59 -11.38 9.88
CA ALA A 17 6.89 -10.80 10.20
C ALA A 17 6.85 -9.27 10.28
N PHE A 18 5.93 -8.61 9.55
CA PHE A 18 5.79 -7.16 9.65
C PHE A 18 5.06 -6.77 10.94
N GLN A 19 5.40 -5.61 11.46
CA GLN A 19 4.78 -5.08 12.68
C GLN A 19 3.28 -4.83 12.46
N ALA A 20 2.47 -5.12 13.49
CA ALA A 20 1.02 -4.85 13.46
C ALA A 20 0.74 -3.39 13.09
N ARG A 21 -0.21 -3.17 12.20
CA ARG A 21 -0.48 -1.84 11.64
C ARG A 21 -1.91 -1.73 11.10
N TYR A 22 -2.37 -0.50 10.96
CA TYR A 22 -3.65 -0.19 10.31
C TYR A 22 -3.42 0.85 9.21
N GLY A 23 -4.42 1.07 8.35
CA GLY A 23 -4.31 2.04 7.26
C GLY A 23 -3.26 1.66 6.21
N LEU A 24 -2.84 0.40 6.19
CA LEU A 24 -1.94 -0.15 5.18
C LEU A 24 -2.72 -0.45 3.90
N GLN A 25 -1.98 -0.73 2.84
CA GLN A 25 -2.56 -1.30 1.64
C GLN A 25 -2.02 -2.70 1.38
N ALA A 26 -2.90 -3.58 0.95
CA ALA A 26 -2.53 -4.89 0.46
C ALA A 26 -2.87 -4.98 -1.02
N VAL A 27 -1.97 -5.57 -1.80
CA VAL A 27 -2.10 -5.65 -3.26
C VAL A 27 -1.67 -7.03 -3.70
N SER A 28 -2.31 -7.57 -4.73
CA SER A 28 -1.86 -8.76 -5.45
C SER A 28 -1.10 -8.32 -6.70
N PHE A 29 0.16 -8.71 -6.82
CA PHE A 29 1.00 -8.32 -7.94
C PHE A 29 2.11 -9.35 -8.14
N GLY A 30 2.37 -9.74 -9.39
CA GLY A 30 3.45 -10.68 -9.71
C GLY A 30 3.31 -12.02 -9.00
N ASN A 31 2.09 -12.51 -8.83
CA ASN A 31 1.76 -13.74 -8.13
C ASN A 31 2.20 -13.73 -6.65
N GLN A 32 2.23 -12.56 -6.04
CA GLN A 32 2.54 -12.37 -4.62
C GLN A 32 1.53 -11.44 -3.97
N LEU A 33 1.42 -11.55 -2.67
CA LEU A 33 0.74 -10.59 -1.82
C LEU A 33 1.75 -9.52 -1.39
N TRP A 34 1.32 -8.27 -1.33
CA TRP A 34 2.15 -7.14 -0.93
C TRP A 34 1.48 -6.37 0.19
N VAL A 35 2.28 -5.88 1.12
CA VAL A 35 1.85 -4.97 2.19
C VAL A 35 2.72 -3.73 2.11
N ILE A 36 2.10 -2.57 2.04
CA ILE A 36 2.77 -1.29 1.77
C ILE A 36 2.31 -0.26 2.80
N GLY A 37 3.26 0.32 3.52
CA GLY A 37 3.01 1.42 4.46
C GLY A 37 2.08 1.07 5.61
N GLY A 38 1.33 2.04 6.06
CA GLY A 38 0.39 1.93 7.17
C GLY A 38 0.84 2.72 8.38
N ASN A 39 0.19 2.47 9.52
CA ASN A 39 0.48 3.13 10.78
C ASN A 39 0.67 2.08 11.87
N THR A 40 1.83 2.04 12.48
CA THR A 40 2.18 1.10 13.55
C THR A 40 1.95 1.70 14.94
N GLY A 41 1.49 2.94 15.02
CA GLY A 41 1.38 3.67 16.30
C GLY A 41 2.65 4.42 16.68
N ALA A 42 3.73 4.28 15.90
CA ALA A 42 4.95 5.04 16.11
C ALA A 42 4.79 6.49 15.64
N LEU A 43 5.66 7.38 16.12
CA LEU A 43 5.66 8.79 15.71
C LEU A 43 5.95 8.96 14.23
N THR A 44 6.77 8.08 13.66
CA THR A 44 7.11 8.07 12.24
C THR A 44 6.36 6.94 11.54
N LEU A 45 5.59 7.27 10.52
CA LEU A 45 4.88 6.28 9.72
C LEU A 45 5.88 5.49 8.87
N PRO A 46 5.73 4.17 8.76
CA PRO A 46 6.63 3.37 7.94
C PRO A 46 6.43 3.61 6.45
N ASN A 47 7.52 3.46 5.71
CA ASN A 47 7.53 3.38 4.25
C ASN A 47 8.16 2.06 3.79
N ASP A 48 7.99 1.03 4.61
CA ASP A 48 8.45 -0.32 4.29
C ASP A 48 7.49 -1.03 3.34
N VAL A 49 8.03 -2.02 2.65
CA VAL A 49 7.29 -2.84 1.70
C VAL A 49 7.60 -4.29 1.98
N TRP A 50 6.57 -5.10 2.07
CA TRP A 50 6.66 -6.53 2.37
C TRP A 50 5.95 -7.34 1.30
N SER A 51 6.43 -8.56 1.04
CA SER A 51 5.78 -9.47 0.12
C SER A 51 5.75 -10.90 0.65
N SER A 52 4.82 -11.67 0.13
CA SER A 52 4.67 -13.09 0.46
C SER A 52 4.10 -13.85 -0.73
N SER A 53 4.61 -15.05 -0.97
CA SER A 53 4.07 -15.95 -1.99
C SER A 53 2.96 -16.85 -1.45
N ASN A 54 2.77 -16.93 -0.12
CA ASN A 54 1.83 -17.88 0.50
C ASN A 54 0.96 -17.29 1.60
N GLY A 55 1.16 -16.02 1.96
CA GLY A 55 0.43 -15.35 3.03
C GLY A 55 0.86 -15.74 4.44
N GLN A 56 1.82 -16.66 4.57
CA GLN A 56 2.34 -17.12 5.86
C GLN A 56 3.73 -16.56 6.15
N THR A 57 4.64 -16.71 5.21
CA THR A 57 6.01 -16.23 5.32
C THR A 57 6.13 -14.90 4.57
N TRP A 58 6.51 -13.86 5.28
CA TRP A 58 6.63 -12.51 4.75
C TRP A 58 8.08 -12.08 4.74
N SER A 59 8.52 -11.49 3.64
CA SER A 59 9.86 -10.96 3.47
C SER A 59 9.80 -9.45 3.28
N GLN A 60 10.70 -8.74 3.94
CA GLN A 60 10.81 -7.30 3.75
C GLN A 60 11.54 -7.02 2.43
N VAL A 61 10.83 -6.40 1.49
CA VAL A 61 11.38 -6.05 0.18
C VAL A 61 12.24 -4.80 0.28
N THR A 62 11.78 -3.81 1.04
CA THR A 62 12.59 -2.65 1.43
C THR A 62 12.15 -2.16 2.80
N ALA A 63 13.13 -1.74 3.62
CA ALA A 63 12.86 -1.14 4.93
C ALA A 63 12.47 0.33 4.78
N ALA A 64 12.88 0.99 3.70
CA ALA A 64 12.68 2.42 3.48
C ALA A 64 12.57 2.69 1.98
N ALA A 65 11.36 2.72 1.47
CA ALA A 65 11.09 3.13 0.09
C ALA A 65 11.35 4.63 -0.10
N ALA A 66 11.45 5.06 -1.36
CA ALA A 66 11.69 6.48 -1.65
C ALA A 66 10.49 7.37 -1.32
N PHE A 67 9.27 6.82 -1.32
CA PHE A 67 8.10 7.62 -0.92
C PHE A 67 8.12 7.89 0.59
N PRO A 68 7.62 9.05 1.04
CA PRO A 68 7.48 9.32 2.48
C PRO A 68 6.56 8.31 3.17
N GLY A 69 6.87 7.96 4.42
CA GLY A 69 6.01 7.09 5.23
C GLY A 69 4.59 7.62 5.29
N ARG A 70 3.62 6.73 5.14
CA ARG A 70 2.22 7.12 5.00
C ARG A 70 1.25 6.03 5.40
N ALA A 71 0.02 6.45 5.68
CA ALA A 71 -1.12 5.57 5.91
C ALA A 71 -2.33 6.11 5.17
N LEU A 72 -3.40 5.31 5.09
CA LEU A 72 -4.67 5.70 4.48
C LEU A 72 -4.53 6.11 3.01
N HIS A 73 -3.46 5.66 2.37
CA HIS A 73 -3.21 5.77 0.95
C HIS A 73 -3.91 4.62 0.22
N GLN A 74 -3.83 4.64 -1.10
CA GLN A 74 -4.24 3.49 -1.92
C GLN A 74 -3.04 2.92 -2.65
N SER A 75 -3.07 1.62 -2.87
CA SER A 75 -2.09 0.93 -3.70
C SER A 75 -2.79 0.01 -4.67
N LEU A 76 -2.27 -0.05 -5.89
CA LEU A 76 -2.81 -0.82 -6.99
C LEU A 76 -1.69 -1.52 -7.74
N ALA A 77 -2.06 -2.61 -8.43
CA ALA A 77 -1.27 -3.19 -9.51
C ALA A 77 -1.86 -2.72 -10.83
N PHE A 78 -1.09 -2.05 -11.65
CA PHE A 78 -1.54 -1.52 -12.92
C PHE A 78 -0.36 -1.30 -13.86
N ALA A 79 -0.53 -1.66 -15.14
CA ALA A 79 0.48 -1.46 -16.17
C ALA A 79 1.85 -2.07 -15.80
N GLY A 80 1.82 -3.27 -15.19
CA GLY A 80 3.04 -3.98 -14.80
C GLY A 80 3.78 -3.36 -13.61
N ARG A 81 3.12 -2.53 -12.81
CA ARG A 81 3.72 -1.83 -11.68
C ARG A 81 2.84 -1.87 -10.45
N LEU A 82 3.48 -1.73 -9.30
CA LEU A 82 2.83 -1.34 -8.05
C LEU A 82 2.74 0.17 -7.99
N TRP A 83 1.64 0.69 -7.46
CA TRP A 83 1.40 2.13 -7.32
C TRP A 83 1.07 2.48 -5.88
N VAL A 84 1.54 3.65 -5.44
CA VAL A 84 1.17 4.28 -4.17
C VAL A 84 0.57 5.63 -4.49
N ILE A 85 -0.65 5.88 -4.02
CA ILE A 85 -1.45 7.03 -4.41
C ILE A 85 -1.91 7.78 -3.17
N ALA A 86 -1.47 9.01 -2.99
CA ALA A 86 -1.95 9.94 -1.96
C ALA A 86 -1.84 9.37 -0.53
N GLY A 87 -2.82 9.63 0.32
CA GLY A 87 -2.81 9.23 1.73
C GLY A 87 -2.38 10.36 2.62
N ALA A 88 -1.94 10.02 3.83
CA ALA A 88 -1.46 10.99 4.82
C ALA A 88 -0.10 10.58 5.35
N ASP A 89 0.82 11.52 5.47
CA ASP A 89 2.02 11.36 6.26
C ASP A 89 1.77 11.85 7.70
N SER A 90 2.82 12.05 8.49
CA SER A 90 2.67 12.47 9.89
C SER A 90 2.18 13.91 10.06
N SER A 91 2.11 14.71 9.00
CA SER A 91 1.82 16.14 9.09
C SER A 91 0.80 16.64 8.08
N SER A 92 0.54 15.91 6.99
CA SER A 92 -0.29 16.46 5.90
C SER A 92 -0.96 15.37 5.08
N LEU A 93 -1.99 15.78 4.35
CA LEU A 93 -2.57 14.97 3.28
C LEU A 93 -1.73 15.13 2.02
N LEU A 94 -1.70 14.08 1.22
CA LEU A 94 -0.83 13.98 0.05
C LEU A 94 -1.65 13.88 -1.23
N SER A 95 -1.04 14.32 -2.33
CA SER A 95 -1.58 14.14 -3.69
C SER A 95 -0.52 13.60 -4.66
N ASP A 96 0.57 13.09 -4.12
CA ASP A 96 1.63 12.49 -4.91
C ASP A 96 1.29 11.06 -5.33
N VAL A 97 1.97 10.60 -6.37
CA VAL A 97 1.79 9.25 -6.90
C VAL A 97 3.17 8.66 -7.18
N TRP A 98 3.37 7.42 -6.75
CA TRP A 98 4.63 6.69 -6.90
C TRP A 98 4.39 5.34 -7.55
N SER A 99 5.39 4.83 -8.25
CA SER A 99 5.31 3.51 -8.86
C SER A 99 6.63 2.75 -8.75
N SER A 100 6.52 1.41 -8.81
CA SER A 100 7.67 0.52 -8.77
C SER A 100 7.39 -0.73 -9.59
N THR A 101 8.38 -1.23 -10.30
CA THR A 101 8.27 -2.50 -11.03
C THR A 101 8.52 -3.72 -10.15
N GLY A 102 9.21 -3.56 -9.04
CA GLY A 102 9.59 -4.68 -8.17
C GLY A 102 9.48 -4.41 -6.67
N GLY A 103 8.99 -3.23 -6.27
CA GLY A 103 8.78 -2.89 -4.87
C GLY A 103 10.01 -2.37 -4.14
N ILE A 104 11.20 -2.42 -4.74
CA ILE A 104 12.45 -1.93 -4.14
C ILE A 104 12.70 -0.48 -4.51
N THR A 105 12.77 -0.21 -5.81
CA THR A 105 13.01 1.13 -6.34
C THR A 105 11.69 1.77 -6.69
N TRP A 106 11.40 2.91 -6.07
CA TRP A 106 10.17 3.66 -6.28
C TRP A 106 10.46 4.99 -6.96
N THR A 107 9.70 5.29 -7.99
CA THR A 107 9.82 6.52 -8.78
C THR A 107 8.57 7.35 -8.61
N GLN A 108 8.74 8.64 -8.33
CA GLN A 108 7.63 9.57 -8.22
C GLN A 108 7.08 9.87 -9.62
N ALA A 109 5.86 9.45 -9.88
CA ALA A 109 5.18 9.73 -11.14
C ALA A 109 4.71 11.18 -11.20
N THR A 110 4.24 11.72 -10.06
CA THR A 110 3.95 13.14 -9.90
C THR A 110 4.03 13.52 -8.43
N SER A 111 4.48 14.74 -8.15
CA SER A 111 4.49 15.30 -6.80
C SER A 111 3.14 15.89 -6.41
N SER A 112 2.28 16.18 -7.39
CA SER A 112 0.97 16.78 -7.19
C SER A 112 0.05 16.39 -8.34
N ALA A 113 -0.77 15.36 -8.12
CA ALA A 113 -1.79 14.98 -9.08
C ALA A 113 -2.88 16.05 -9.20
N ALA A 114 -3.72 15.93 -10.21
CA ALA A 114 -4.79 16.91 -10.44
C ALA A 114 -5.88 16.88 -9.37
N PHE A 115 -6.01 15.77 -8.62
CA PHE A 115 -6.96 15.70 -7.51
C PHE A 115 -6.40 16.40 -6.27
N THR A 116 -7.30 16.91 -5.42
CA THR A 116 -6.92 17.49 -4.13
C THR A 116 -6.31 16.44 -3.20
N ALA A 117 -5.31 16.82 -2.42
CA ALA A 117 -4.69 15.94 -1.42
C ALA A 117 -5.75 15.31 -0.53
N ARG A 118 -5.65 13.98 -0.34
CA ARG A 118 -6.71 13.22 0.33
C ARG A 118 -6.21 11.92 0.95
N SER A 119 -6.97 11.44 1.93
CA SER A 119 -6.78 10.14 2.55
C SER A 119 -8.13 9.40 2.65
N ASN A 120 -8.10 8.12 2.97
CA ASN A 120 -9.31 7.29 3.04
C ASN A 120 -10.13 7.26 1.73
N HIS A 121 -9.49 7.59 0.63
CA HIS A 121 -10.10 7.47 -0.69
C HIS A 121 -10.06 6.02 -1.16
N GLN A 122 -10.73 5.75 -2.26
CA GLN A 122 -10.62 4.46 -2.96
C GLN A 122 -9.91 4.68 -4.28
N ALA A 123 -9.13 3.70 -4.68
CA ALA A 123 -8.56 3.67 -6.01
C ALA A 123 -8.79 2.29 -6.63
N LEU A 124 -9.06 2.26 -7.91
CA LEU A 124 -9.30 1.02 -8.64
C LEU A 124 -8.90 1.18 -10.10
N VAL A 125 -8.76 0.04 -10.76
CA VAL A 125 -8.52 -0.01 -12.20
C VAL A 125 -9.84 -0.32 -12.90
N PHE A 126 -10.21 0.52 -13.83
CA PHE A 126 -11.40 0.31 -14.64
C PHE A 126 -11.15 0.91 -16.03
N ASN A 127 -11.52 0.17 -17.06
CA ASN A 127 -11.37 0.58 -18.45
C ASN A 127 -9.95 1.03 -18.78
N ASN A 128 -8.97 0.27 -18.31
CA ASN A 128 -7.52 0.50 -18.51
C ASN A 128 -7.03 1.85 -17.97
N LEU A 129 -7.67 2.36 -16.92
CA LEU A 129 -7.31 3.58 -16.21
C LEU A 129 -7.31 3.35 -14.71
N MET A 130 -6.51 4.12 -13.99
CA MET A 130 -6.61 4.20 -12.53
C MET A 130 -7.57 5.30 -12.14
N TRP A 131 -8.48 4.99 -11.23
CA TRP A 131 -9.51 5.91 -10.74
C TRP A 131 -9.29 6.19 -9.27
N VAL A 132 -9.44 7.44 -8.87
CA VAL A 132 -9.40 7.89 -7.47
C VAL A 132 -10.75 8.47 -7.12
N ILE A 133 -11.39 7.96 -6.08
CA ILE A 133 -12.78 8.27 -5.75
C ILE A 133 -12.91 8.55 -4.25
N GLY A 134 -13.55 9.66 -3.90
CA GLY A 134 -13.91 9.98 -2.53
C GLY A 134 -12.73 10.33 -1.64
N GLY A 135 -12.85 9.99 -0.37
CA GLY A 135 -11.87 10.30 0.66
C GLY A 135 -12.09 11.64 1.35
N GLY A 136 -11.28 11.90 2.39
CA GLY A 136 -11.25 13.16 3.13
C GLY A 136 -10.17 14.08 2.59
N GLN A 137 -10.46 15.36 2.68
CA GLN A 137 -9.54 16.45 2.34
C GLN A 137 -9.14 17.23 3.58
#